data_18a75adae12bd505310409677f394792
#
_entry.id   18a75adae12bd505310409677f394792
#
_cell.length_a   1.000
_cell.length_b   1.000
_cell.length_c   1.000
_cell.angle_alpha   90.00
_cell.angle_beta   90.00
_cell.angle_gamma   90.00
#
_symmetry.space_group_name_H-M   'P 1'
#
loop_
_entity.id
_entity.type
_entity.pdbx_description
1 polymer ?
#
loop_
_entity_poly.entity_id
_entity_poly.type
_entity_poly.pdbx_seq_one_letter_code
_entity_poly.pdbx_strand_id
1 'polypeptide(L)'
;MKTTKKYWKGLAQLNDDPIVEKLAQNEFAEELPVDQFLGDKENLSATNSSRRDFLKFLGFSTAAATLAACETPVVKSIPYLVKPDEIIPGVANYYASTYYDGRDYASILVKTREGRPIKIENNGTCSNSRVQASVLSLYDSARLKGPLNNNSETEWGLIDQEIKQRLSEIKDGRIALLTSTILSPSTKEIIKEFKNKYNNVEHVMIDSTPYDGILDANKDSFGVRLTPDYHFDKANVIVSFGADFLANWMANDYATDYVNGRKPKSGKMSKHYQIESNMSLTGANADKRIQIKPSEQGYLISSLLDGINGKKYDSRLTSIIKALKANKSKSIVVSNSCLLYTSDAADE
;
A
#
# COMPACT_ATOMS: atom_id res chain seq x y z
N MET A 1 -10.51 5.82 -43.88
CA MET A 1 -11.56 6.27 -42.93
C MET A 1 -11.62 5.28 -41.79
N LYS A 2 -11.22 5.71 -40.60
CA LYS A 2 -11.37 4.87 -39.38
C LYS A 2 -12.85 4.92 -39.01
N THR A 3 -13.57 3.83 -39.16
CA THR A 3 -14.93 3.69 -38.65
C THR A 3 -14.88 3.71 -37.15
N THR A 4 -15.37 4.76 -36.53
CA THR A 4 -15.60 4.84 -35.10
C THR A 4 -16.58 3.73 -34.71
N LYS A 5 -16.14 2.79 -33.89
CA LYS A 5 -17.01 1.73 -33.37
C LYS A 5 -18.15 2.38 -32.58
N LYS A 6 -19.38 2.17 -33.00
CA LYS A 6 -20.59 2.65 -32.30
C LYS A 6 -20.98 1.61 -31.26
N TYR A 7 -21.11 2.02 -30.00
CA TYR A 7 -21.56 1.16 -28.89
C TYR A 7 -22.97 1.60 -28.49
N TRP A 8 -23.87 0.65 -28.20
CA TRP A 8 -25.25 0.92 -27.81
C TRP A 8 -25.43 0.70 -26.31
N LYS A 9 -26.21 1.58 -25.67
CA LYS A 9 -26.54 1.50 -24.23
C LYS A 9 -27.74 0.59 -23.95
N GLY A 10 -28.55 0.25 -24.97
CA GLY A 10 -29.73 -0.58 -24.87
C GLY A 10 -30.34 -0.99 -26.21
N LEU A 11 -31.33 -1.87 -26.17
CA LEU A 11 -32.03 -2.37 -27.39
C LEU A 11 -32.72 -1.27 -28.20
N ALA A 12 -33.27 -0.28 -27.53
CA ALA A 12 -33.90 0.88 -28.23
C ALA A 12 -32.87 1.65 -29.06
N GLN A 13 -31.64 1.83 -28.54
CA GLN A 13 -30.58 2.49 -29.30
C GLN A 13 -29.99 1.59 -30.40
N LEU A 14 -30.00 0.28 -30.21
CA LEU A 14 -29.60 -0.68 -31.26
C LEU A 14 -30.59 -0.65 -32.43
N ASN A 15 -31.88 -0.46 -32.14
CA ASN A 15 -32.96 -0.41 -33.14
C ASN A 15 -33.21 1.00 -33.70
N ASP A 16 -32.33 1.97 -33.42
CA ASP A 16 -32.43 3.37 -33.84
C ASP A 16 -33.79 4.00 -33.50
N ASP A 17 -34.36 3.70 -32.32
CA ASP A 17 -35.62 4.23 -31.85
C ASP A 17 -35.51 5.75 -31.61
N PRO A 18 -36.35 6.59 -32.27
CA PRO A 18 -36.30 8.05 -32.16
C PRO A 18 -36.53 8.57 -30.72
N ILE A 19 -37.04 7.75 -29.84
CA ILE A 19 -37.21 8.10 -28.43
C ILE A 19 -35.84 8.24 -27.71
N VAL A 20 -34.80 7.54 -28.21
CA VAL A 20 -33.45 7.57 -27.64
C VAL A 20 -32.78 8.92 -27.94
N GLU A 21 -32.98 9.49 -29.09
CA GLU A 21 -32.48 10.84 -29.45
C GLU A 21 -33.12 11.93 -28.58
N LYS A 22 -34.43 11.83 -28.32
CA LYS A 22 -35.15 12.77 -27.44
C LYS A 22 -34.69 12.67 -25.99
N LEU A 23 -34.44 11.45 -25.50
CA LEU A 23 -33.96 11.23 -24.15
C LEU A 23 -32.49 11.63 -23.98
N ALA A 24 -31.66 11.43 -25.02
CA ALA A 24 -30.26 11.85 -25.01
C ALA A 24 -30.10 13.39 -25.00
N GLN A 25 -31.01 14.13 -25.62
CA GLN A 25 -31.03 15.59 -25.56
C GLN A 25 -31.48 16.15 -24.20
N ASN A 26 -32.23 15.37 -23.42
CA ASN A 26 -32.70 15.75 -22.07
C ASN A 26 -31.91 15.07 -20.95
N GLU A 27 -30.85 14.32 -21.23
CA GLU A 27 -30.07 13.58 -20.24
C GLU A 27 -29.18 14.49 -19.37
N PHE A 28 -28.94 15.71 -19.82
CA PHE A 28 -28.28 16.75 -19.03
C PHE A 28 -29.26 17.88 -18.82
N ALA A 29 -29.59 18.19 -17.57
CA ALA A 29 -30.29 19.39 -17.21
C ALA A 29 -29.61 20.61 -17.89
N GLU A 30 -30.42 21.55 -18.38
CA GLU A 30 -30.04 22.76 -19.10
C GLU A 30 -28.62 23.24 -18.82
N GLU A 31 -27.83 23.51 -19.87
CA GLU A 31 -26.55 24.17 -19.74
C GLU A 31 -26.74 25.35 -18.81
N LEU A 32 -26.03 25.35 -17.69
CA LEU A 32 -25.99 26.50 -16.79
C LEU A 32 -25.57 27.70 -17.68
N PRO A 33 -26.32 28.77 -17.74
CA PRO A 33 -26.04 29.89 -18.62
C PRO A 33 -24.82 30.66 -18.13
N VAL A 34 -23.64 30.06 -18.36
CA VAL A 34 -22.34 30.62 -17.95
C VAL A 34 -22.13 31.97 -18.64
N ASP A 35 -22.61 32.10 -19.88
CA ASP A 35 -22.50 33.34 -20.64
C ASP A 35 -23.35 34.48 -20.11
N GLN A 36 -24.52 34.20 -19.51
CA GLN A 36 -25.33 35.21 -18.82
C GLN A 36 -24.74 35.62 -17.46
N PHE A 37 -23.91 34.76 -16.86
CA PHE A 37 -23.30 35.02 -15.56
C PHE A 37 -21.95 35.76 -15.65
N LEU A 38 -21.23 35.60 -16.77
CA LEU A 38 -19.94 36.25 -17.00
C LEU A 38 -20.06 37.65 -17.62
N GLY A 39 -21.26 38.08 -18.05
CA GLY A 39 -21.47 39.41 -18.64
C GLY A 39 -20.51 39.71 -19.79
N ASP A 40 -20.94 40.53 -20.74
CA ASP A 40 -20.12 40.95 -21.86
C ASP A 40 -18.73 41.42 -21.44
N LYS A 41 -17.69 40.86 -22.10
CA LYS A 41 -16.28 41.20 -21.86
C LYS A 41 -15.94 42.68 -21.93
N GLU A 42 -16.78 43.50 -22.59
CA GLU A 42 -16.60 44.95 -22.71
C GLU A 42 -16.97 45.71 -21.44
N ASN A 43 -17.82 45.16 -20.55
CA ASN A 43 -18.21 45.81 -19.31
C ASN A 43 -17.28 45.53 -18.14
N LEU A 44 -16.35 44.56 -18.25
CA LEU A 44 -15.38 44.21 -17.18
C LEU A 44 -14.24 45.22 -17.03
N SER A 45 -14.03 46.10 -18.05
CA SER A 45 -12.94 47.08 -18.03
C SER A 45 -13.36 48.46 -17.48
N ALA A 46 -14.65 48.68 -17.19
CA ALA A 46 -15.17 50.00 -16.87
C ALA A 46 -15.85 50.17 -15.51
N THR A 47 -15.91 49.12 -14.67
CA THR A 47 -16.63 49.21 -13.40
C THR A 47 -15.71 49.09 -12.19
N ASN A 48 -15.79 50.11 -11.32
CA ASN A 48 -15.31 50.04 -9.92
C ASN A 48 -16.04 48.92 -9.20
N SER A 49 -15.50 47.71 -9.24
CA SER A 49 -16.10 46.57 -8.53
C SER A 49 -16.03 46.77 -7.02
N SER A 50 -17.17 46.60 -6.34
CA SER A 50 -17.19 46.64 -4.88
C SER A 50 -16.41 45.40 -4.34
N ARG A 51 -15.81 45.53 -3.14
CA ARG A 51 -15.12 44.41 -2.47
C ARG A 51 -15.98 43.16 -2.39
N ARG A 52 -17.30 43.32 -2.30
CA ARG A 52 -18.26 42.22 -2.25
C ARG A 52 -18.40 41.49 -3.58
N ASP A 53 -18.34 42.21 -4.68
CA ASP A 53 -18.44 41.62 -6.02
C ASP A 53 -17.13 40.94 -6.42
N PHE A 54 -15.99 41.49 -5.99
CA PHE A 54 -14.69 40.84 -6.13
C PHE A 54 -14.62 39.53 -5.35
N LEU A 55 -15.12 39.49 -4.10
CA LEU A 55 -15.15 38.25 -3.30
C LEU A 55 -16.13 37.21 -3.86
N LYS A 56 -17.25 37.63 -4.45
CA LYS A 56 -18.15 36.73 -5.18
C LYS A 56 -17.47 36.14 -6.41
N PHE A 57 -16.77 36.97 -7.19
CA PHE A 57 -16.04 36.54 -8.37
C PHE A 57 -14.90 35.57 -8.00
N LEU A 58 -14.14 35.86 -6.95
CA LEU A 58 -13.07 34.99 -6.46
C LEU A 58 -13.62 33.66 -5.95
N GLY A 59 -14.71 33.66 -5.20
CA GLY A 59 -15.37 32.45 -4.70
C GLY A 59 -15.93 31.57 -5.81
N PHE A 60 -16.53 32.18 -6.82
CA PHE A 60 -17.06 31.45 -7.99
C PHE A 60 -15.95 30.93 -8.91
N SER A 61 -14.89 31.69 -9.15
CA SER A 61 -13.79 31.24 -10.01
C SER A 61 -12.99 30.10 -9.36
N THR A 62 -12.79 30.11 -8.04
CA THR A 62 -12.16 28.99 -7.33
C THR A 62 -13.07 27.76 -7.29
N ALA A 63 -14.38 27.91 -7.10
CA ALA A 63 -15.34 26.81 -7.18
C ALA A 63 -15.43 26.22 -8.61
N ALA A 64 -15.44 27.06 -9.64
CA ALA A 64 -15.43 26.60 -11.02
C ALA A 64 -14.11 25.92 -11.41
N ALA A 65 -12.96 26.41 -10.93
CA ALA A 65 -11.66 25.79 -11.15
C ALA A 65 -11.53 24.44 -10.44
N THR A 66 -12.08 24.31 -9.22
CA THR A 66 -12.11 23.02 -8.51
C THR A 66 -13.07 22.01 -9.16
N LEU A 67 -14.19 22.46 -9.71
CA LEU A 67 -15.11 21.61 -10.47
C LEU A 67 -14.54 21.20 -11.84
N ALA A 68 -13.82 22.09 -12.51
CA ALA A 68 -13.15 21.80 -13.78
C ALA A 68 -11.89 20.92 -13.62
N ALA A 69 -11.22 20.99 -12.46
CA ALA A 69 -10.09 20.11 -12.12
C ALA A 69 -10.52 18.69 -11.71
N CYS A 70 -11.78 18.47 -11.37
CA CYS A 70 -12.37 17.16 -11.25
C CYS A 70 -12.78 16.64 -12.63
N GLU A 71 -11.81 16.30 -13.49
CA GLU A 71 -12.08 15.34 -14.55
C GLU A 71 -12.51 14.04 -13.86
N THR A 72 -13.82 13.84 -13.78
CA THR A 72 -14.34 12.51 -13.45
C THR A 72 -13.80 11.55 -14.51
N PRO A 73 -13.00 10.54 -14.15
CA PRO A 73 -12.55 9.58 -15.14
C PRO A 73 -13.79 9.04 -15.84
N VAL A 74 -13.83 9.16 -17.17
CA VAL A 74 -14.92 8.62 -17.98
C VAL A 74 -14.88 7.11 -17.81
N VAL A 75 -15.60 6.60 -16.84
CA VAL A 75 -15.76 5.17 -16.60
C VAL A 75 -16.64 4.65 -17.73
N LYS A 76 -16.02 4.17 -18.79
CA LYS A 76 -16.74 3.47 -19.86
C LYS A 76 -17.21 2.13 -19.30
N SER A 77 -18.49 2.05 -18.95
CA SER A 77 -19.14 0.80 -18.61
C SER A 77 -19.35 0.02 -19.90
N ILE A 78 -18.75 -1.16 -20.00
CA ILE A 78 -19.03 -2.11 -21.10
C ILE A 78 -20.18 -2.98 -20.60
N PRO A 79 -21.40 -2.86 -21.18
CA PRO A 79 -22.50 -3.73 -20.80
C PRO A 79 -22.23 -5.16 -21.24
N TYR A 80 -22.69 -6.13 -20.44
CA TYR A 80 -22.67 -7.52 -20.86
C TYR A 80 -23.64 -7.73 -22.02
N LEU A 81 -23.15 -8.23 -23.14
CA LEU A 81 -24.01 -8.73 -24.23
C LEU A 81 -24.76 -9.99 -23.80
N VAL A 82 -24.09 -10.88 -23.08
CA VAL A 82 -24.67 -12.03 -22.41
C VAL A 82 -24.25 -11.97 -20.96
N LYS A 83 -25.22 -11.87 -20.06
CA LYS A 83 -24.95 -11.86 -18.62
C LYS A 83 -24.50 -13.27 -18.20
N PRO A 84 -23.29 -13.43 -17.58
CA PRO A 84 -22.91 -14.71 -16.98
C PRO A 84 -23.91 -15.10 -15.89
N ASP A 85 -24.23 -16.39 -15.80
CA ASP A 85 -25.24 -16.89 -14.83
C ASP A 85 -24.86 -16.55 -13.38
N GLU A 86 -23.56 -16.50 -13.09
CA GLU A 86 -23.03 -16.23 -11.75
C GLU A 86 -23.04 -14.74 -11.35
N ILE A 87 -23.33 -13.83 -12.28
CA ILE A 87 -23.29 -12.39 -12.01
C ILE A 87 -24.70 -11.84 -11.90
N ILE A 88 -25.03 -11.36 -10.70
CA ILE A 88 -26.25 -10.59 -10.44
C ILE A 88 -25.87 -9.12 -10.35
N PRO A 89 -26.40 -8.23 -11.20
CA PRO A 89 -26.11 -6.80 -11.14
C PRO A 89 -26.35 -6.24 -9.74
N GLY A 90 -25.37 -5.47 -9.24
CA GLY A 90 -25.43 -4.88 -7.90
C GLY A 90 -25.05 -5.82 -6.74
N VAL A 91 -24.93 -7.12 -6.97
CA VAL A 91 -24.46 -8.08 -5.97
C VAL A 91 -22.96 -8.34 -6.16
N ALA A 92 -22.20 -8.30 -5.07
CA ALA A 92 -20.76 -8.51 -5.14
C ALA A 92 -20.42 -10.01 -5.12
N ASN A 93 -19.46 -10.40 -5.95
CA ASN A 93 -18.82 -11.71 -5.91
C ASN A 93 -17.46 -11.60 -5.21
N TYR A 94 -17.02 -12.66 -4.55
CA TYR A 94 -15.77 -12.71 -3.80
C TYR A 94 -14.88 -13.83 -4.33
N TYR A 95 -13.62 -13.50 -4.59
CA TYR A 95 -12.63 -14.45 -5.07
C TYR A 95 -11.46 -14.52 -4.10
N ALA A 96 -11.16 -15.72 -3.61
CA ALA A 96 -9.97 -15.94 -2.80
C ALA A 96 -8.73 -15.84 -3.68
N SER A 97 -7.75 -15.09 -3.20
CA SER A 97 -6.48 -14.88 -3.91
C SER A 97 -5.34 -14.62 -2.92
N THR A 98 -4.14 -14.50 -3.45
CA THR A 98 -2.95 -14.13 -2.69
C THR A 98 -2.36 -12.86 -3.31
N TYR A 99 -1.99 -11.92 -2.45
CA TYR A 99 -1.24 -10.73 -2.85
C TYR A 99 0.21 -10.86 -2.41
N TYR A 100 1.11 -10.49 -3.31
CA TYR A 100 2.53 -10.35 -3.04
C TYR A 100 3.15 -9.32 -3.97
N ASP A 101 3.87 -8.34 -3.43
CA ASP A 101 4.52 -7.27 -4.18
C ASP A 101 6.05 -7.17 -3.95
N GLY A 102 6.64 -8.19 -3.32
CA GLY A 102 8.03 -8.20 -2.89
C GLY A 102 8.22 -7.73 -1.44
N ARG A 103 7.25 -7.02 -0.87
CA ARG A 103 7.28 -6.51 0.51
C ARG A 103 6.16 -7.08 1.37
N ASP A 104 4.94 -6.99 0.87
CA ASP A 104 3.74 -7.44 1.58
C ASP A 104 3.25 -8.77 1.00
N TYR A 105 2.87 -9.67 1.89
CA TYR A 105 2.22 -10.94 1.55
C TYR A 105 0.91 -11.02 2.32
N ALA A 106 -0.18 -11.32 1.64
CA ALA A 106 -1.48 -11.50 2.29
C ALA A 106 -2.36 -12.49 1.55
N SER A 107 -3.11 -13.30 2.31
CA SER A 107 -4.28 -14.02 1.79
C SER A 107 -5.47 -13.08 1.77
N ILE A 108 -6.11 -12.92 0.63
CA ILE A 108 -7.10 -11.89 0.39
C ILE A 108 -8.38 -12.44 -0.24
N LEU A 109 -9.48 -11.74 0.01
CA LEU A 109 -10.71 -11.87 -0.75
C LEU A 109 -10.86 -10.64 -1.64
N VAL A 110 -10.88 -10.86 -2.94
CA VAL A 110 -11.12 -9.82 -3.93
C VAL A 110 -12.62 -9.69 -4.14
N LYS A 111 -13.18 -8.59 -3.67
CA LYS A 111 -14.57 -8.24 -3.90
C LYS A 111 -14.72 -7.62 -5.28
N THR A 112 -15.60 -8.19 -6.09
CA THR A 112 -15.86 -7.71 -7.45
C THR A 112 -17.33 -7.35 -7.62
N ARG A 113 -17.58 -6.40 -8.50
CA ARG A 113 -18.91 -6.15 -9.07
C ARG A 113 -18.80 -6.19 -10.57
N GLU A 114 -19.66 -7.00 -11.19
CA GLU A 114 -19.74 -7.10 -12.65
C GLU A 114 -18.35 -7.35 -13.28
N GLY A 115 -17.59 -8.24 -12.68
CA GLY A 115 -16.23 -8.61 -13.11
C GLY A 115 -15.14 -7.59 -12.76
N ARG A 116 -15.46 -6.50 -12.05
CA ARG A 116 -14.47 -5.46 -11.67
C ARG A 116 -14.08 -5.60 -10.20
N PRO A 117 -12.81 -5.74 -9.89
CA PRO A 117 -12.33 -5.66 -8.51
C PRO A 117 -12.60 -4.25 -7.94
N ILE A 118 -13.29 -4.20 -6.80
CA ILE A 118 -13.65 -2.92 -6.14
C ILE A 118 -13.08 -2.77 -4.76
N LYS A 119 -12.73 -3.88 -4.10
CA LYS A 119 -12.19 -3.85 -2.74
C LYS A 119 -11.38 -5.12 -2.47
N ILE A 120 -10.33 -4.98 -1.69
CA ILE A 120 -9.61 -6.09 -1.09
C ILE A 120 -10.09 -6.25 0.35
N GLU A 121 -10.44 -7.47 0.73
CA GLU A 121 -10.83 -7.85 2.08
C GLU A 121 -9.91 -8.96 2.60
N ASN A 122 -9.91 -9.15 3.91
CA ASN A 122 -9.09 -10.15 4.57
C ASN A 122 -9.66 -11.57 4.33
N ASN A 123 -8.77 -12.53 4.13
CA ASN A 123 -9.12 -13.94 4.08
C ASN A 123 -8.46 -14.70 5.23
N GLY A 124 -9.02 -14.57 6.44
CA GLY A 124 -8.51 -15.22 7.65
C GLY A 124 -7.30 -14.56 8.30
N THR A 125 -6.46 -13.88 7.53
CA THR A 125 -5.34 -13.06 8.00
C THR A 125 -5.57 -11.61 7.61
N CYS A 126 -5.01 -10.67 8.35
CA CYS A 126 -5.19 -9.25 8.05
C CYS A 126 -4.45 -8.85 6.77
N SER A 127 -4.99 -7.88 6.10
CA SER A 127 -4.31 -7.15 5.05
C SER A 127 -4.06 -5.71 5.52
N ASN A 128 -2.83 -5.26 5.41
CA ASN A 128 -2.48 -3.88 5.75
C ASN A 128 -3.06 -2.88 4.72
N SER A 129 -2.90 -1.59 5.00
CA SER A 129 -3.44 -0.53 4.14
C SER A 129 -2.88 -0.57 2.71
N ARG A 130 -1.62 -0.97 2.51
CA ARG A 130 -1.01 -1.08 1.19
C ARG A 130 -1.64 -2.20 0.37
N VAL A 131 -1.82 -3.36 0.99
CA VAL A 131 -2.50 -4.51 0.36
C VAL A 131 -3.93 -4.12 -0.04
N GLN A 132 -4.66 -3.44 0.84
CA GLN A 132 -6.02 -2.99 0.52
C GLN A 132 -6.04 -1.93 -0.59
N ALA A 133 -5.06 -1.03 -0.62
CA ALA A 133 -4.94 -0.01 -1.65
C ALA A 133 -4.47 -0.58 -3.01
N SER A 134 -3.97 -1.81 -3.08
CA SER A 134 -3.45 -2.41 -4.32
C SER A 134 -4.49 -2.46 -5.44
N VAL A 135 -5.77 -2.52 -5.11
CA VAL A 135 -6.86 -2.47 -6.11
C VAL A 135 -6.81 -1.19 -6.94
N LEU A 136 -6.31 -0.08 -6.40
CA LEU A 136 -6.22 1.20 -7.10
C LEU A 136 -5.23 1.14 -8.26
N SER A 137 -4.18 0.31 -8.16
CA SER A 137 -3.20 0.15 -9.25
C SER A 137 -3.79 -0.45 -10.52
N LEU A 138 -4.91 -1.15 -10.44
CA LEU A 138 -5.62 -1.69 -11.61
C LEU A 138 -6.29 -0.57 -12.44
N TYR A 139 -6.62 0.53 -11.79
CA TYR A 139 -7.34 1.66 -12.38
C TYR A 139 -6.46 2.89 -12.61
N ASP A 140 -5.16 2.78 -12.31
CA ASP A 140 -4.19 3.84 -12.55
C ASP A 140 -4.01 4.08 -14.06
N SER A 141 -4.26 5.30 -14.51
CA SER A 141 -4.09 5.70 -15.91
C SER A 141 -2.62 5.72 -16.35
N ALA A 142 -1.68 5.88 -15.41
CA ALA A 142 -0.24 5.82 -15.65
C ALA A 142 0.32 4.40 -15.74
N ARG A 143 -0.51 3.38 -15.50
CA ARG A 143 -0.11 1.98 -15.60
C ARG A 143 0.37 1.66 -17.02
N LEU A 144 1.49 0.96 -17.12
CA LEU A 144 1.97 0.43 -18.40
C LEU A 144 0.95 -0.53 -19.01
N LYS A 145 0.63 -0.33 -20.29
CA LYS A 145 -0.35 -1.13 -21.04
C LYS A 145 0.27 -2.32 -21.75
N GLY A 146 1.56 -2.28 -21.95
CA GLY A 146 2.35 -3.30 -22.65
C GLY A 146 3.84 -3.05 -22.48
N PRO A 147 4.68 -3.85 -23.14
CA PRO A 147 6.11 -3.69 -23.12
C PRO A 147 6.54 -2.41 -23.87
N LEU A 148 7.62 -1.80 -23.41
CA LEU A 148 8.22 -0.63 -24.04
C LEU A 148 9.66 -0.97 -24.43
N ASN A 149 10.07 -0.54 -25.63
CA ASN A 149 11.47 -0.53 -26.07
C ASN A 149 11.86 0.90 -26.38
N ASN A 150 12.86 1.45 -25.66
CA ASN A 150 13.29 2.85 -25.77
C ASN A 150 12.11 3.85 -25.66
N ASN A 151 11.21 3.66 -24.70
CA ASN A 151 9.99 4.43 -24.47
C ASN A 151 8.93 4.35 -25.60
N SER A 152 9.10 3.45 -26.57
CA SER A 152 8.13 3.18 -27.62
C SER A 152 7.37 1.90 -27.35
N GLU A 153 6.05 1.90 -27.60
CA GLU A 153 5.23 0.68 -27.47
C GLU A 153 5.70 -0.37 -28.48
N THR A 154 5.80 -1.61 -28.01
CA THR A 154 6.24 -2.77 -28.82
C THR A 154 5.42 -3.99 -28.46
N GLU A 155 5.63 -5.08 -29.19
CA GLU A 155 4.97 -6.36 -28.94
C GLU A 155 5.87 -7.29 -28.12
N TRP A 156 5.25 -8.12 -27.28
CA TRP A 156 5.96 -9.11 -26.47
C TRP A 156 6.86 -10.03 -27.28
N GLY A 157 6.38 -10.50 -28.45
CA GLY A 157 7.16 -11.39 -29.32
C GLY A 157 8.48 -10.79 -29.80
N LEU A 158 8.47 -9.50 -30.11
CA LEU A 158 9.68 -8.79 -30.56
C LEU A 158 10.68 -8.60 -29.41
N ILE A 159 10.20 -8.18 -28.24
CA ILE A 159 11.03 -8.00 -27.04
C ILE A 159 11.65 -9.32 -26.58
N ASP A 160 10.86 -10.41 -26.59
CA ASP A 160 11.35 -11.73 -26.21
C ASP A 160 12.46 -12.23 -27.15
N GLN A 161 12.33 -11.96 -28.44
CA GLN A 161 13.37 -12.30 -29.44
C GLN A 161 14.64 -11.50 -29.19
N GLU A 162 14.53 -10.19 -28.98
CA GLU A 162 15.66 -9.32 -28.70
C GLU A 162 16.39 -9.71 -27.41
N ILE A 163 15.64 -9.98 -26.33
CA ILE A 163 16.23 -10.42 -25.04
C ILE A 163 16.97 -11.76 -25.23
N LYS A 164 16.35 -12.74 -25.91
CA LYS A 164 16.98 -14.04 -26.17
C LYS A 164 18.26 -13.89 -27.00
N GLN A 165 18.22 -13.04 -28.03
CA GLN A 165 19.39 -12.77 -28.85
C GLN A 165 20.53 -12.15 -28.02
N ARG A 166 20.25 -11.07 -27.29
CA ARG A 166 21.25 -10.39 -26.44
C ARG A 166 21.86 -11.34 -25.41
N LEU A 167 21.04 -12.17 -24.75
CA LEU A 167 21.53 -13.15 -23.78
C LEU A 167 22.41 -14.23 -24.42
N SER A 168 22.13 -14.62 -25.67
CA SER A 168 22.92 -15.61 -26.40
C SER A 168 24.29 -15.07 -26.89
N GLU A 169 24.39 -13.76 -27.06
CA GLU A 169 25.63 -13.09 -27.50
C GLU A 169 26.63 -12.88 -26.34
N ILE A 170 26.20 -13.01 -25.08
CA ILE A 170 27.06 -12.87 -23.91
C ILE A 170 27.91 -14.15 -23.74
N LYS A 171 29.20 -14.08 -24.13
CA LYS A 171 30.12 -15.22 -23.99
C LYS A 171 30.88 -15.21 -22.67
N ASP A 172 31.49 -14.07 -22.33
CA ASP A 172 32.37 -13.90 -21.18
C ASP A 172 31.89 -12.85 -20.18
N GLY A 173 30.70 -12.27 -20.41
CA GLY A 173 30.08 -11.26 -19.56
C GLY A 173 29.39 -11.85 -18.34
N ARG A 174 29.18 -11.02 -17.31
CA ARG A 174 28.35 -11.38 -16.15
C ARG A 174 26.91 -10.94 -16.41
N ILE A 175 25.95 -11.79 -16.07
CA ILE A 175 24.53 -11.49 -16.09
C ILE A 175 24.08 -11.32 -14.65
N ALA A 176 23.66 -10.11 -14.26
CA ALA A 176 23.05 -9.84 -12.97
C ALA A 176 21.54 -9.93 -13.10
N LEU A 177 20.93 -10.91 -12.41
CA LEU A 177 19.49 -11.02 -12.25
C LEU A 177 19.10 -10.31 -10.94
N LEU A 178 18.56 -9.11 -11.03
CA LEU A 178 18.15 -8.30 -9.89
C LEU A 178 16.66 -8.49 -9.61
N THR A 179 16.32 -8.89 -8.38
CA THR A 179 14.92 -9.06 -7.94
C THR A 179 14.73 -8.54 -6.53
N SER A 180 13.48 -8.35 -6.11
CA SER A 180 13.11 -8.37 -4.69
C SER A 180 13.21 -9.79 -4.13
N THR A 181 12.99 -9.95 -2.82
CA THR A 181 12.93 -11.28 -2.19
C THR A 181 11.89 -12.16 -2.88
N ILE A 182 12.29 -13.33 -3.34
CA ILE A 182 11.43 -14.31 -4.02
C ILE A 182 10.94 -15.35 -3.00
N LEU A 183 9.64 -15.36 -2.75
CA LEU A 183 8.97 -16.33 -1.86
C LEU A 183 8.49 -17.57 -2.63
N SER A 184 7.98 -17.39 -3.84
CA SER A 184 7.38 -18.43 -4.66
C SER A 184 8.37 -19.57 -5.00
N PRO A 185 8.08 -20.84 -4.65
CA PRO A 185 8.92 -21.98 -5.02
C PRO A 185 9.06 -22.16 -6.52
N SER A 186 7.97 -21.93 -7.29
CA SER A 186 8.00 -22.04 -8.75
C SER A 186 8.90 -20.98 -9.39
N THR A 187 8.86 -19.75 -8.90
CA THR A 187 9.76 -18.69 -9.36
C THR A 187 11.22 -19.00 -9.04
N LYS A 188 11.50 -19.56 -7.86
CA LYS A 188 12.85 -20.02 -7.48
C LYS A 188 13.39 -21.10 -8.45
N GLU A 189 12.54 -22.04 -8.85
CA GLU A 189 12.93 -23.08 -9.81
C GLU A 189 13.20 -22.50 -11.21
N ILE A 190 12.36 -21.58 -11.69
CA ILE A 190 12.59 -20.86 -12.96
C ILE A 190 13.92 -20.10 -12.93
N ILE A 191 14.23 -19.41 -11.82
CA ILE A 191 15.52 -18.73 -11.66
C ILE A 191 16.68 -19.72 -11.71
N LYS A 192 16.53 -20.87 -11.11
CA LYS A 192 17.53 -21.95 -11.17
C LYS A 192 17.73 -22.49 -12.58
N GLU A 193 16.64 -22.71 -13.31
CA GLU A 193 16.69 -23.11 -14.73
C GLU A 193 17.39 -22.03 -15.58
N PHE A 194 17.07 -20.75 -15.35
CA PHE A 194 17.73 -19.63 -16.02
C PHE A 194 19.25 -19.63 -15.75
N LYS A 195 19.67 -19.80 -14.50
CA LYS A 195 21.09 -19.90 -14.12
C LYS A 195 21.79 -21.10 -14.75
N ASN A 196 21.08 -22.21 -14.93
CA ASN A 196 21.64 -23.41 -15.58
C ASN A 196 21.78 -23.24 -17.11
N LYS A 197 20.90 -22.42 -17.71
CA LYS A 197 20.88 -22.16 -19.13
C LYS A 197 21.94 -21.15 -19.58
N TYR A 198 22.17 -20.13 -18.78
CA TYR A 198 23.13 -19.05 -19.09
C TYR A 198 24.30 -19.09 -18.12
N ASN A 199 25.52 -19.06 -18.67
CA ASN A 199 26.72 -19.01 -17.84
C ASN A 199 26.88 -17.67 -17.14
N ASN A 200 27.55 -17.66 -15.98
CA ASN A 200 27.88 -16.44 -15.22
C ASN A 200 26.67 -15.62 -14.78
N VAL A 201 25.53 -16.24 -14.44
CA VAL A 201 24.37 -15.57 -13.88
C VAL A 201 24.51 -15.46 -12.37
N GLU A 202 24.53 -14.25 -11.88
CA GLU A 202 24.44 -13.92 -10.45
C GLU A 202 23.04 -13.43 -10.12
N HIS A 203 22.38 -14.08 -9.16
CA HIS A 203 21.08 -13.64 -8.66
C HIS A 203 21.26 -12.78 -7.41
N VAL A 204 20.89 -11.52 -7.49
CA VAL A 204 20.99 -10.54 -6.41
C VAL A 204 19.59 -10.13 -5.99
N MET A 205 19.28 -10.27 -4.70
CA MET A 205 18.01 -9.83 -4.13
C MET A 205 18.22 -8.53 -3.35
N ILE A 206 17.40 -7.51 -3.66
CA ILE A 206 17.41 -6.21 -2.97
C ILE A 206 15.99 -5.79 -2.69
N ASP A 207 15.66 -5.61 -1.42
CA ASP A 207 14.38 -5.08 -1.00
C ASP A 207 14.51 -3.60 -0.64
N SER A 208 13.53 -2.79 -1.03
CA SER A 208 13.48 -1.36 -0.73
C SER A 208 13.32 -1.08 0.79
N THR A 209 12.81 -2.04 1.52
CA THR A 209 12.70 -2.01 2.99
C THR A 209 13.12 -3.39 3.51
N PRO A 210 14.41 -3.61 3.71
CA PRO A 210 14.93 -4.90 4.13
C PRO A 210 14.61 -5.16 5.61
N TYR A 211 14.45 -6.45 5.94
CA TYR A 211 14.34 -6.94 7.31
C TYR A 211 15.60 -7.69 7.75
N ASP A 212 16.72 -7.46 7.08
CA ASP A 212 17.97 -8.19 7.32
C ASP A 212 18.45 -8.06 8.77
N GLY A 213 18.31 -6.88 9.38
CA GLY A 213 18.65 -6.69 10.80
C GLY A 213 17.87 -7.62 11.73
N ILE A 214 16.57 -7.80 11.50
CA ILE A 214 15.73 -8.71 12.28
C ILE A 214 16.09 -10.17 11.99
N LEU A 215 16.28 -10.51 10.73
CA LEU A 215 16.68 -11.87 10.31
C LEU A 215 18.02 -12.28 10.88
N ASP A 216 18.99 -11.38 10.89
CA ASP A 216 20.33 -11.66 11.38
C ASP A 216 20.37 -11.69 12.92
N ALA A 217 19.60 -10.83 13.61
CA ALA A 217 19.42 -10.89 15.05
C ALA A 217 18.80 -12.23 15.50
N ASN A 218 17.78 -12.71 14.79
CA ASN A 218 17.20 -14.03 15.06
C ASN A 218 18.20 -15.17 14.81
N LYS A 219 19.04 -15.06 13.80
CA LYS A 219 20.10 -16.03 13.55
C LYS A 219 21.11 -16.06 14.69
N ASP A 220 21.50 -14.90 15.18
CA ASP A 220 22.48 -14.79 16.27
C ASP A 220 21.90 -15.25 17.60
N SER A 221 20.64 -14.91 17.90
CA SER A 221 19.99 -15.26 19.16
C SER A 221 19.47 -16.72 19.18
N PHE A 222 18.92 -17.21 18.08
CA PHE A 222 18.21 -18.50 18.02
C PHE A 222 18.81 -19.50 17.01
N GLY A 223 19.85 -19.12 16.28
CA GLY A 223 20.51 -19.99 15.31
C GLY A 223 19.79 -20.12 13.94
N VAL A 224 18.65 -19.46 13.76
CA VAL A 224 17.85 -19.53 12.55
C VAL A 224 17.56 -18.13 11.97
N ARG A 225 17.77 -17.97 10.66
CA ARG A 225 17.54 -16.71 9.96
C ARG A 225 16.09 -16.66 9.45
N LEU A 226 15.16 -16.33 10.32
CA LEU A 226 13.72 -16.25 10.04
C LEU A 226 13.13 -14.97 10.64
N THR A 227 12.02 -14.50 10.08
CA THR A 227 11.22 -13.44 10.69
C THR A 227 10.43 -14.01 11.87
N PRO A 228 10.48 -13.39 13.07
CA PRO A 228 9.69 -13.83 14.20
C PRO A 228 8.21 -13.51 14.00
N ASP A 229 7.35 -14.29 14.64
CA ASP A 229 5.93 -14.02 14.78
C ASP A 229 5.62 -13.58 16.22
N TYR A 230 5.24 -12.32 16.40
CA TYR A 230 5.03 -11.72 17.72
C TYR A 230 3.56 -11.79 18.13
N HIS A 231 3.30 -12.43 19.27
CA HIS A 231 1.96 -12.51 19.86
C HIS A 231 1.67 -11.32 20.79
N PHE A 232 1.28 -10.18 20.21
CA PHE A 232 0.95 -8.97 20.97
C PHE A 232 -0.26 -9.15 21.90
N ASP A 233 -1.17 -10.07 21.60
CA ASP A 233 -2.33 -10.44 22.42
C ASP A 233 -1.98 -11.03 23.78
N LYS A 234 -0.78 -11.67 23.89
CA LYS A 234 -0.30 -12.32 25.12
C LYS A 234 0.51 -11.38 26.01
N ALA A 235 0.91 -10.22 25.50
CA ALA A 235 1.77 -9.28 26.22
C ALA A 235 0.96 -8.40 27.18
N ASN A 236 1.44 -8.28 28.42
CA ASN A 236 0.95 -7.29 29.38
C ASN A 236 1.64 -5.92 29.16
N VAL A 237 2.89 -5.95 28.70
CA VAL A 237 3.67 -4.75 28.40
C VAL A 237 4.27 -4.89 27.00
N ILE A 238 4.07 -3.86 26.19
CA ILE A 238 4.63 -3.73 24.85
C ILE A 238 5.55 -2.52 24.85
N VAL A 239 6.79 -2.72 24.42
CA VAL A 239 7.77 -1.65 24.22
C VAL A 239 8.24 -1.71 22.77
N SER A 240 8.07 -0.63 22.04
CA SER A 240 8.46 -0.57 20.64
C SER A 240 9.41 0.58 20.37
N PHE A 241 10.50 0.28 19.70
CA PHE A 241 11.49 1.24 19.21
C PHE A 241 11.31 1.44 17.71
N GLY A 242 10.48 2.41 17.32
CA GLY A 242 10.24 2.77 15.93
C GLY A 242 9.51 1.71 15.08
N ALA A 243 9.09 0.59 15.65
CA ALA A 243 8.34 -0.43 14.93
C ALA A 243 6.86 -0.02 14.81
N ASP A 244 6.44 0.33 13.59
CA ASP A 244 5.05 0.73 13.31
C ASP A 244 4.20 -0.49 12.95
N PHE A 245 4.03 -1.39 13.94
CA PHE A 245 3.37 -2.68 13.76
C PHE A 245 1.85 -2.58 13.53
N LEU A 246 1.24 -1.42 13.76
CA LEU A 246 -0.16 -1.18 13.40
C LEU A 246 -0.34 -0.73 11.94
N ALA A 247 0.73 -0.37 11.25
CA ALA A 247 0.65 0.12 9.88
C ALA A 247 1.49 -0.71 8.91
N ASN A 248 2.81 -0.64 8.99
CA ASN A 248 3.66 -1.08 7.89
C ASN A 248 4.93 -1.86 8.30
N TRP A 249 5.05 -2.24 9.55
CA TRP A 249 6.18 -3.02 10.05
C TRP A 249 5.91 -4.51 9.89
N MET A 250 6.77 -5.19 9.13
CA MET A 250 6.64 -6.58 8.74
C MET A 250 5.34 -6.89 7.94
N ALA A 251 5.19 -8.12 7.50
CA ALA A 251 4.04 -8.53 6.66
C ALA A 251 2.88 -9.15 7.47
N ASN A 252 2.96 -9.17 8.81
CA ASN A 252 2.00 -9.84 9.67
C ASN A 252 0.89 -8.90 10.17
N ASP A 253 -0.23 -9.50 10.58
CA ASP A 253 -1.37 -8.78 11.17
C ASP A 253 -1.22 -8.64 12.69
N TYR A 254 -0.33 -7.80 13.11
CA TYR A 254 -0.19 -7.48 14.53
C TYR A 254 -1.31 -6.60 15.08
N ALA A 255 -2.08 -5.94 14.20
CA ALA A 255 -3.17 -5.05 14.63
C ALA A 255 -4.29 -5.84 15.32
N THR A 256 -4.65 -7.02 14.80
CA THR A 256 -5.66 -7.90 15.43
C THR A 256 -5.20 -8.37 16.80
N ASP A 257 -3.97 -8.82 16.94
CA ASP A 257 -3.41 -9.26 18.22
C ASP A 257 -3.34 -8.10 19.21
N TYR A 258 -2.85 -6.94 18.79
CA TYR A 258 -2.82 -5.74 19.62
C TYR A 258 -4.21 -5.37 20.15
N VAL A 259 -5.23 -5.34 19.29
CA VAL A 259 -6.62 -5.06 19.68
C VAL A 259 -7.15 -6.12 20.64
N ASN A 260 -6.83 -7.41 20.43
CA ASN A 260 -7.24 -8.50 21.31
C ASN A 260 -6.66 -8.34 22.73
N GLY A 261 -5.41 -7.89 22.82
CA GLY A 261 -4.74 -7.61 24.10
C GLY A 261 -5.24 -6.32 24.80
N ARG A 262 -6.09 -5.50 24.13
CA ARG A 262 -6.52 -4.18 24.62
C ARG A 262 -8.05 -4.00 24.65
N LYS A 263 -8.81 -5.09 24.76
CA LYS A 263 -10.28 -5.06 24.87
C LYS A 263 -10.71 -4.65 26.28
N PRO A 264 -11.39 -3.52 26.48
CA PRO A 264 -11.81 -3.03 27.81
C PRO A 264 -12.70 -4.03 28.57
N LYS A 265 -13.50 -4.82 27.83
CA LYS A 265 -14.45 -5.79 28.40
C LYS A 265 -13.76 -6.93 29.18
N SER A 266 -12.50 -7.21 28.90
CA SER A 266 -11.72 -8.27 29.58
C SER A 266 -11.16 -7.82 30.93
N GLY A 267 -11.24 -6.55 31.29
CA GLY A 267 -10.65 -5.96 32.49
C GLY A 267 -9.13 -5.92 32.50
N LYS A 268 -8.48 -6.42 31.45
CA LYS A 268 -7.03 -6.39 31.27
C LYS A 268 -6.69 -5.67 29.97
N MET A 269 -5.81 -4.69 30.07
CA MET A 269 -5.31 -3.95 28.92
C MET A 269 -3.79 -3.92 28.97
N SER A 270 -3.15 -4.37 27.89
CA SER A 270 -1.70 -4.27 27.75
C SER A 270 -1.26 -2.81 27.83
N LYS A 271 -0.10 -2.57 28.44
CA LYS A 271 0.49 -1.24 28.50
C LYS A 271 1.50 -1.06 27.40
N HIS A 272 1.30 -0.06 26.54
CA HIS A 272 2.13 0.16 25.38
C HIS A 272 2.98 1.42 25.51
N TYR A 273 4.29 1.27 25.32
CA TYR A 273 5.29 2.33 25.26
C TYR A 273 5.89 2.37 23.85
N GLN A 274 5.77 3.52 23.20
CA GLN A 274 6.38 3.74 21.89
C GLN A 274 7.52 4.75 22.00
N ILE A 275 8.69 4.39 21.48
CA ILE A 275 9.88 5.22 21.45
C ILE A 275 10.23 5.44 19.97
N GLU A 276 10.09 6.68 19.48
CA GLU A 276 10.20 6.96 18.04
C GLU A 276 10.52 8.41 17.76
N SER A 277 11.01 8.70 16.56
CA SER A 277 11.30 10.08 16.11
C SER A 277 10.07 10.75 15.52
N ASN A 278 9.36 10.09 14.61
CA ASN A 278 8.12 10.56 14.02
C ASN A 278 6.92 9.90 14.70
N MET A 279 5.79 10.60 14.77
CA MET A 279 4.56 10.00 15.28
C MET A 279 3.99 9.04 14.24
N SER A 280 4.09 7.74 14.52
CA SER A 280 3.52 6.67 13.71
C SER A 280 2.06 6.38 14.11
N LEU A 281 1.37 5.53 13.34
CA LEU A 281 0.04 5.02 13.73
C LEU A 281 0.13 4.26 15.06
N THR A 282 1.17 3.47 15.25
CA THR A 282 1.48 2.74 16.48
C THR A 282 1.71 3.70 17.64
N GLY A 283 2.50 4.76 17.42
CA GLY A 283 2.77 5.78 18.43
C GLY A 283 1.55 6.60 18.83
N ALA A 284 0.64 6.86 17.89
CA ALA A 284 -0.64 7.55 18.17
C ALA A 284 -1.57 6.72 19.08
N ASN A 285 -1.42 5.39 19.09
CA ASN A 285 -2.21 4.45 19.89
C ASN A 285 -1.50 4.02 21.20
N ALA A 286 -0.29 4.50 21.46
CA ALA A 286 0.49 4.13 22.63
C ALA A 286 -0.03 4.84 23.91
N ASP A 287 0.05 4.16 25.06
CA ASP A 287 -0.27 4.76 26.36
C ASP A 287 0.79 5.81 26.76
N LYS A 288 2.03 5.59 26.35
CA LYS A 288 3.11 6.55 26.53
C LYS A 288 4.03 6.56 25.33
N ARG A 289 4.17 7.71 24.71
CA ARG A 289 5.11 7.95 23.61
C ARG A 289 6.29 8.77 24.12
N ILE A 290 7.50 8.35 23.75
CA ILE A 290 8.75 9.06 24.02
C ILE A 290 9.37 9.45 22.69
N GLN A 291 9.46 10.75 22.45
CA GLN A 291 10.11 11.26 21.24
C GLN A 291 11.63 11.27 21.40
N ILE A 292 12.32 10.77 20.39
CA ILE A 292 13.78 10.68 20.35
C ILE A 292 14.31 11.13 18.99
N LYS A 293 15.62 11.44 18.92
CA LYS A 293 16.30 11.58 17.61
C LYS A 293 16.57 10.17 17.06
N PRO A 294 16.57 9.99 15.72
CA PRO A 294 16.91 8.69 15.12
C PRO A 294 18.27 8.14 15.60
N SER A 295 19.25 9.02 15.82
CA SER A 295 20.58 8.66 16.31
C SER A 295 20.62 8.18 17.78
N GLU A 296 19.57 8.42 18.55
CA GLU A 296 19.49 8.00 19.96
C GLU A 296 18.90 6.60 20.13
N GLN A 297 18.31 6.01 19.07
CA GLN A 297 17.58 4.73 19.17
C GLN A 297 18.48 3.61 19.70
N GLY A 298 19.63 3.39 19.09
CA GLY A 298 20.56 2.36 19.53
C GLY A 298 21.07 2.55 20.97
N TYR A 299 21.37 3.82 21.34
CA TYR A 299 21.75 4.15 22.72
C TYR A 299 20.64 3.80 23.73
N LEU A 300 19.38 4.11 23.40
CA LEU A 300 18.27 3.83 24.32
C LEU A 300 17.94 2.35 24.42
N ILE A 301 18.11 1.57 23.36
CA ILE A 301 17.97 0.11 23.41
C ILE A 301 19.03 -0.49 24.34
N SER A 302 20.29 -0.13 24.15
CA SER A 302 21.37 -0.58 25.05
C SER A 302 21.15 -0.11 26.49
N SER A 303 20.68 1.12 26.69
CA SER A 303 20.34 1.66 28.00
C SER A 303 19.16 0.93 28.66
N LEU A 304 18.19 0.44 27.88
CA LEU A 304 17.10 -0.39 28.38
C LEU A 304 17.63 -1.71 28.91
N LEU A 305 18.50 -2.38 28.16
CA LEU A 305 19.14 -3.63 28.57
C LEU A 305 19.97 -3.43 29.85
N ASP A 306 20.78 -2.38 29.92
CA ASP A 306 21.55 -2.04 31.12
C ASP A 306 20.64 -1.82 32.33
N GLY A 307 19.50 -1.11 32.15
CA GLY A 307 18.54 -0.89 33.23
C GLY A 307 17.82 -2.15 33.70
N ILE A 308 17.53 -3.08 32.80
CA ILE A 308 16.98 -4.40 33.15
C ILE A 308 18.00 -5.17 33.98
N ASN A 309 19.28 -5.11 33.60
CA ASN A 309 20.40 -5.78 34.29
C ASN A 309 20.89 -5.03 35.54
N GLY A 310 20.21 -3.97 35.96
CA GLY A 310 20.53 -3.23 37.19
C GLY A 310 21.69 -2.27 37.08
N LYS A 311 22.18 -1.97 35.88
CA LYS A 311 23.22 -0.97 35.63
C LYS A 311 22.62 0.44 35.48
N LYS A 312 23.49 1.44 35.27
CA LYS A 312 23.08 2.83 35.02
C LYS A 312 22.38 2.92 33.67
N TYR A 313 21.23 3.61 33.64
CA TYR A 313 20.38 3.77 32.45
C TYR A 313 19.85 5.18 32.31
N ASP A 314 19.30 5.50 31.15
CA ASP A 314 18.66 6.76 30.83
C ASP A 314 17.35 6.93 31.63
N SER A 315 17.19 8.05 32.30
CA SER A 315 16.05 8.32 33.17
C SER A 315 14.69 8.31 32.44
N ARG A 316 14.66 8.56 31.12
CA ARG A 316 13.46 8.46 30.29
C ARG A 316 12.84 7.07 30.31
N LEU A 317 13.66 6.02 30.54
CA LEU A 317 13.27 4.62 30.52
C LEU A 317 12.79 4.09 31.89
N THR A 318 12.87 4.86 32.95
CA THR A 318 12.56 4.42 34.34
C THR A 318 11.20 3.74 34.45
N SER A 319 10.15 4.32 33.86
CA SER A 319 8.80 3.73 33.92
C SER A 319 8.68 2.44 33.10
N ILE A 320 9.44 2.33 32.01
CA ILE A 320 9.47 1.16 31.12
C ILE A 320 10.17 0.02 31.83
N ILE A 321 11.37 0.25 32.38
CA ILE A 321 12.14 -0.76 33.13
C ILE A 321 11.34 -1.30 34.30
N LYS A 322 10.65 -0.41 35.05
CA LYS A 322 9.78 -0.85 36.15
C LYS A 322 8.65 -1.74 35.64
N ALA A 323 8.01 -1.38 34.54
CA ALA A 323 6.93 -2.16 33.95
C ALA A 323 7.41 -3.54 33.43
N LEU A 324 8.55 -3.59 32.75
CA LEU A 324 9.13 -4.83 32.25
C LEU A 324 9.53 -5.78 33.40
N LYS A 325 10.20 -5.25 34.43
CA LYS A 325 10.59 -6.06 35.62
C LYS A 325 9.38 -6.63 36.36
N ALA A 326 8.26 -5.88 36.39
CA ALA A 326 7.03 -6.36 37.05
C ALA A 326 6.25 -7.37 36.17
N ASN A 327 6.53 -7.47 34.87
CA ASN A 327 5.85 -8.35 33.92
C ASN A 327 6.81 -9.28 33.18
N LYS A 328 7.82 -9.81 33.90
CA LYS A 328 8.79 -10.75 33.35
C LYS A 328 8.05 -11.94 32.70
N SER A 329 8.49 -12.37 31.50
CA SER A 329 7.88 -13.41 30.67
C SER A 329 6.46 -13.11 30.17
N LYS A 330 5.98 -11.86 30.30
CA LYS A 330 4.69 -11.36 29.77
C LYS A 330 4.85 -10.00 29.10
N SER A 331 6.00 -9.76 28.53
CA SER A 331 6.35 -8.51 27.87
C SER A 331 6.94 -8.79 26.51
N ILE A 332 6.72 -7.87 25.57
CA ILE A 332 7.34 -7.87 24.25
C ILE A 332 8.12 -6.56 24.10
N VAL A 333 9.36 -6.68 23.65
CA VAL A 333 10.19 -5.54 23.22
C VAL A 333 10.53 -5.74 21.75
N VAL A 334 10.18 -4.79 20.90
CA VAL A 334 10.42 -4.86 19.46
C VAL A 334 11.16 -3.61 18.97
N SER A 335 11.94 -3.78 17.93
CA SER A 335 12.69 -2.69 17.31
C SER A 335 12.61 -2.74 15.78
N ASN A 336 12.46 -1.57 15.16
CA ASN A 336 12.63 -1.40 13.71
C ASN A 336 14.03 -0.84 13.39
N SER A 337 15.05 -1.35 14.08
CA SER A 337 16.42 -0.96 13.82
C SER A 337 17.00 -1.77 12.67
N CYS A 338 17.72 -1.10 11.79
CA CYS A 338 18.54 -1.77 10.76
C CYS A 338 19.93 -2.19 11.32
N LEU A 339 20.20 -1.89 12.57
CA LEU A 339 21.46 -2.27 13.23
C LEU A 339 21.27 -3.58 13.97
N LEU A 340 22.06 -4.60 13.63
CA LEU A 340 22.03 -5.94 14.21
C LEU A 340 22.01 -5.92 15.75
N TYR A 341 22.95 -5.25 16.37
CA TYR A 341 23.09 -5.18 17.84
C TYR A 341 21.90 -4.53 18.57
N THR A 342 21.14 -3.69 17.89
CA THR A 342 19.95 -3.05 18.48
C THR A 342 18.72 -3.92 18.37
N SER A 343 18.67 -4.82 17.39
CA SER A 343 17.58 -5.78 17.25
C SER A 343 17.72 -6.93 18.24
N ASP A 344 18.94 -7.44 18.43
CA ASP A 344 19.26 -8.52 19.36
C ASP A 344 18.93 -8.15 20.81
N ALA A 345 19.30 -6.94 21.24
CA ALA A 345 19.00 -6.43 22.58
C ALA A 345 17.50 -6.29 22.89
N ALA A 346 16.62 -6.36 21.89
CA ALA A 346 15.18 -6.29 22.08
C ALA A 346 14.55 -7.65 22.34
N ASP A 347 15.22 -8.75 21.94
CA ASP A 347 14.71 -10.12 22.04
C ASP A 347 15.11 -10.82 23.35
N GLU A 348 16.13 -10.32 24.09
CA GLU A 348 16.50 -10.75 25.44
C GLU A 348 15.57 -10.15 26.53
#